data_a84d022950caeac9f4f06527fa8dee7f
#
_entry.id   a84d022950caeac9f4f06527fa8dee7f
#
_cell.length_a   1.000
_cell.length_b   1.000
_cell.length_c   1.000
_cell.angle_alpha   90.00
_cell.angle_beta   90.00
_cell.angle_gamma   90.00
#
_symmetry.space_group_name_H-M   'P 1'
#
loop_
_entity.id
_entity.type
_entity.pdbx_description
1 polymer ?
#
loop_
_entity_poly.entity_id
_entity_poly.type
_entity_poly.pdbx_seq_one_letter_code
_entity_poly.pdbx_strand_id
1 'polypeptide(L)'
;MIKSKTGAKPVNTGGQETMEAYKQEFIEFMVESDVLKFGDFTLKSGRKSPFFMNAGAYVTGSQLMRLGEYYAKAIHDNYGDDFDVLFGPAYKGIPIAVVTAIAYSNLYGKEIRYCSDRKEEKDHGADKGSFLGSKLKDGDRVVMIEDVTTSGKSMEETVPKVKGAADVTIVGLMVSLNRMEVGLGGVKSALDEIKETYGFDAKAIVTMAEVTEHLHNRECQGRVVIDDEIKAAIDKYYEQYGCK
;
A
#
# COMPACT_ATOMS: atom_id res chain seq x y z
N MET A 1 -10.45 -45.61 -19.52
CA MET A 1 -11.62 -44.73 -19.30
C MET A 1 -11.56 -44.19 -17.87
N ILE A 2 -11.09 -42.99 -17.70
CA ILE A 2 -11.10 -42.31 -16.39
C ILE A 2 -11.87 -41.01 -16.62
N LYS A 3 -12.99 -40.87 -15.92
CA LYS A 3 -13.92 -39.74 -16.02
C LYS A 3 -13.34 -38.52 -15.31
N SER A 4 -13.26 -37.41 -16.03
CA SER A 4 -12.98 -36.08 -15.49
C SER A 4 -14.09 -35.64 -14.54
N LYS A 5 -13.75 -35.28 -13.31
CA LYS A 5 -14.64 -34.56 -12.40
C LYS A 5 -14.51 -33.09 -12.66
N THR A 6 -15.50 -32.49 -13.24
CA THR A 6 -15.72 -31.04 -13.31
C THR A 6 -15.98 -30.53 -11.89
N GLY A 7 -15.07 -29.71 -11.38
CA GLY A 7 -15.26 -28.97 -10.14
C GLY A 7 -16.26 -27.83 -10.37
N ALA A 8 -17.41 -27.91 -9.74
CA ALA A 8 -18.36 -26.81 -9.67
C ALA A 8 -17.80 -25.68 -8.79
N LYS A 9 -17.83 -24.44 -9.27
CA LYS A 9 -17.55 -23.25 -8.46
C LYS A 9 -18.63 -23.12 -7.38
N PRO A 10 -18.29 -22.74 -6.14
CA PRO A 10 -19.29 -22.51 -5.11
C PRO A 10 -20.15 -21.29 -5.47
N VAL A 11 -21.46 -21.47 -5.30
CA VAL A 11 -22.47 -20.42 -5.46
C VAL A 11 -22.36 -19.48 -4.27
N ASN A 12 -22.17 -18.19 -4.56
CA ASN A 12 -22.10 -17.11 -3.59
C ASN A 12 -23.50 -16.92 -2.96
N THR A 13 -23.69 -17.41 -1.74
CA THR A 13 -24.84 -17.06 -0.88
C THR A 13 -24.43 -15.87 -0.04
N GLY A 14 -25.12 -14.74 -0.19
CA GLY A 14 -24.86 -13.42 0.43
C GLY A 14 -24.51 -13.47 1.92
N GLY A 15 -23.22 -13.57 2.21
CA GLY A 15 -22.59 -13.39 3.50
C GLY A 15 -21.62 -12.23 3.40
N GLN A 16 -21.48 -11.44 4.45
CA GLN A 16 -20.40 -10.46 4.58
C GLN A 16 -19.10 -11.14 4.14
N GLU A 17 -18.42 -10.59 3.14
CA GLU A 17 -17.07 -11.03 2.78
C GLU A 17 -16.21 -10.87 4.03
N THR A 18 -15.79 -12.00 4.60
CA THR A 18 -14.87 -11.97 5.74
C THR A 18 -13.52 -11.46 5.23
N MET A 19 -12.98 -10.44 5.89
CA MET A 19 -11.65 -9.90 5.60
C MET A 19 -10.61 -11.03 5.52
N GLU A 20 -9.77 -11.00 4.50
CA GLU A 20 -8.72 -12.00 4.30
C GLU A 20 -7.76 -12.03 5.51
N ALA A 21 -7.31 -13.24 5.87
CA ALA A 21 -6.49 -13.45 7.07
C ALA A 21 -5.23 -12.57 7.09
N TYR A 22 -4.54 -12.42 5.96
CA TYR A 22 -3.33 -11.61 5.91
C TYR A 22 -3.58 -10.12 6.15
N LYS A 23 -4.78 -9.59 5.83
CA LYS A 23 -5.15 -8.20 6.13
C LYS A 23 -5.35 -8.00 7.63
N GLN A 24 -6.00 -8.96 8.30
CA GLN A 24 -6.15 -8.93 9.77
C GLN A 24 -4.78 -8.96 10.46
N GLU A 25 -3.90 -9.87 10.03
CA GLU A 25 -2.52 -9.95 10.50
C GLU A 25 -1.73 -8.65 10.23
N PHE A 26 -1.93 -8.01 9.07
CA PHE A 26 -1.29 -6.75 8.73
C PHE A 26 -1.76 -5.59 9.61
N ILE A 27 -3.05 -5.53 9.94
CA ILE A 27 -3.60 -4.53 10.87
C ILE A 27 -2.93 -4.66 12.24
N GLU A 28 -2.89 -5.89 12.80
CA GLU A 28 -2.26 -6.15 14.07
C GLU A 28 -0.75 -5.85 14.04
N PHE A 29 -0.08 -6.19 12.93
CA PHE A 29 1.33 -5.89 12.71
C PHE A 29 1.64 -4.39 12.67
N MET A 30 0.78 -3.56 12.09
CA MET A 30 0.95 -2.10 12.13
C MET A 30 0.87 -1.55 13.55
N VAL A 31 0.00 -2.09 14.40
CA VAL A 31 -0.12 -1.71 15.81
C VAL A 31 1.07 -2.23 16.62
N GLU A 32 1.44 -3.50 16.45
CA GLU A 32 2.60 -4.13 17.09
C GLU A 32 3.91 -3.37 16.82
N SER A 33 4.06 -2.88 15.60
CA SER A 33 5.26 -2.15 15.14
C SER A 33 5.23 -0.66 15.47
N ASP A 34 4.25 -0.18 16.24
CA ASP A 34 4.07 1.25 16.55
C ASP A 34 3.90 2.15 15.32
N VAL A 35 3.55 1.58 14.18
CA VAL A 35 3.32 2.28 12.91
C VAL A 35 1.96 2.94 12.89
N LEU A 36 0.93 2.27 13.39
CA LEU A 36 -0.44 2.79 13.50
C LEU A 36 -0.80 2.94 14.98
N LYS A 37 -1.18 4.16 15.36
CA LYS A 37 -1.51 4.55 16.74
C LYS A 37 -2.84 5.25 16.79
N PHE A 38 -3.54 5.10 17.92
CA PHE A 38 -4.84 5.71 18.18
C PHE A 38 -4.78 6.62 19.40
N GLY A 39 -5.51 7.75 19.38
CA GLY A 39 -5.50 8.77 20.44
C GLY A 39 -5.70 10.17 19.87
N ASP A 40 -5.26 11.20 20.60
CA ASP A 40 -5.34 12.61 20.15
C ASP A 40 -4.00 13.04 19.54
N PHE A 41 -3.96 13.16 18.22
CA PHE A 41 -2.79 13.59 17.47
C PHE A 41 -3.03 14.92 16.78
N THR A 42 -1.97 15.72 16.65
CA THR A 42 -1.97 16.92 15.79
C THR A 42 -1.08 16.64 14.59
N LEU A 43 -1.66 16.62 13.39
CA LEU A 43 -0.94 16.40 12.14
C LEU A 43 -0.09 17.63 11.77
N LYS A 44 0.85 17.48 10.83
CA LYS A 44 1.69 18.59 10.32
C LYS A 44 0.87 19.76 9.75
N SER A 45 -0.33 19.48 9.26
CA SER A 45 -1.29 20.49 8.79
C SER A 45 -1.98 21.28 9.91
N GLY A 46 -1.75 20.94 11.18
CA GLY A 46 -2.46 21.47 12.36
C GLY A 46 -3.80 20.77 12.64
N ARG A 47 -4.24 19.86 11.78
CA ARG A 47 -5.49 19.11 11.95
C ARG A 47 -5.36 18.11 13.10
N LYS A 48 -6.41 18.03 13.93
CA LYS A 48 -6.57 16.97 14.94
C LYS A 48 -6.98 15.68 14.27
N SER A 49 -6.40 14.56 14.69
CA SER A 49 -6.69 13.23 14.16
C SER A 49 -6.72 12.19 15.28
N PRO A 50 -7.73 11.29 15.32
CA PRO A 50 -7.81 10.22 16.31
C PRO A 50 -6.86 9.05 16.02
N PHE A 51 -6.13 9.10 14.94
CA PHE A 51 -5.12 8.11 14.58
C PHE A 51 -3.91 8.76 13.88
N PHE A 52 -2.78 8.09 13.99
CA PHE A 52 -1.53 8.53 13.38
C PHE A 52 -0.80 7.33 12.80
N MET A 53 -0.29 7.45 11.58
CA MET A 53 0.52 6.45 10.91
C MET A 53 1.92 6.98 10.60
N ASN A 54 2.93 6.18 10.93
CA ASN A 54 4.33 6.46 10.60
C ASN A 54 5.05 5.19 10.14
N ALA A 55 5.08 4.93 8.86
CA ALA A 55 5.80 3.79 8.27
C ALA A 55 7.34 3.82 8.50
N GLY A 56 7.88 4.96 8.94
CA GLY A 56 9.28 5.05 9.38
C GLY A 56 9.58 4.29 10.67
N ALA A 57 8.58 3.75 11.36
CA ALA A 57 8.78 2.90 12.55
C ALA A 57 9.13 1.43 12.21
N TYR A 58 9.02 1.00 10.96
CA TYR A 58 9.56 -0.28 10.52
C TYR A 58 11.08 -0.20 10.42
N VAL A 59 11.80 -0.62 11.46
CA VAL A 59 13.25 -0.43 11.57
C VAL A 59 14.05 -1.71 11.73
N THR A 60 13.38 -2.86 11.96
CA THR A 60 14.06 -4.15 12.13
C THR A 60 13.92 -5.04 10.90
N GLY A 61 14.89 -5.95 10.70
CA GLY A 61 14.85 -6.89 9.59
C GLY A 61 13.60 -7.79 9.60
N SER A 62 13.14 -8.21 10.79
CA SER A 62 11.92 -9.00 10.92
C SER A 62 10.65 -8.22 10.55
N GLN A 63 10.59 -6.93 10.91
CA GLN A 63 9.49 -6.07 10.48
C GLN A 63 9.49 -5.87 8.98
N LEU A 64 10.66 -5.58 8.38
CA LEU A 64 10.79 -5.38 6.94
C LEU A 64 10.46 -6.66 6.16
N MET A 65 10.85 -7.83 6.63
CA MET A 65 10.51 -9.12 6.02
C MET A 65 8.99 -9.32 5.99
N ARG A 66 8.31 -9.17 7.13
CA ARG A 66 6.83 -9.27 7.22
C ARG A 66 6.12 -8.22 6.35
N LEU A 67 6.61 -6.99 6.36
CA LEU A 67 6.08 -5.92 5.52
C LEU A 67 6.11 -6.30 4.04
N GLY A 68 7.25 -6.83 3.56
CA GLY A 68 7.39 -7.32 2.18
C GLY A 68 6.38 -8.41 1.83
N GLU A 69 6.13 -9.35 2.74
CA GLU A 69 5.15 -10.42 2.54
C GLU A 69 3.71 -9.88 2.41
N TYR A 70 3.31 -8.91 3.25
CA TYR A 70 1.98 -8.32 3.16
C TYR A 70 1.78 -7.55 1.85
N TYR A 71 2.77 -6.77 1.43
CA TYR A 71 2.72 -6.11 0.12
C TYR A 71 2.67 -7.11 -1.04
N ALA A 72 3.49 -8.17 -0.99
CA ALA A 72 3.50 -9.19 -2.03
C ALA A 72 2.15 -9.89 -2.17
N LYS A 73 1.51 -10.27 -1.06
CA LYS A 73 0.17 -10.86 -1.04
C LYS A 73 -0.87 -9.90 -1.63
N ALA A 74 -0.88 -8.65 -1.18
CA ALA A 74 -1.83 -7.66 -1.68
C ALA A 74 -1.64 -7.34 -3.18
N ILE A 75 -0.40 -7.27 -3.66
CA ILE A 75 -0.10 -7.06 -5.09
C ILE A 75 -0.57 -8.26 -5.90
N HIS A 76 -0.29 -9.48 -5.45
CA HIS A 76 -0.74 -10.70 -6.12
C HIS A 76 -2.27 -10.76 -6.23
N ASP A 77 -2.98 -10.46 -5.15
CA ASP A 77 -4.45 -10.51 -5.11
C ASP A 77 -5.10 -9.44 -6.00
N ASN A 78 -4.50 -8.25 -6.10
CA ASN A 78 -5.11 -7.13 -6.82
C ASN A 78 -4.63 -6.97 -8.27
N TYR A 79 -3.38 -7.35 -8.57
CA TYR A 79 -2.74 -7.13 -9.87
C TYR A 79 -2.28 -8.44 -10.53
N GLY A 80 -2.33 -9.57 -9.83
CA GLY A 80 -1.84 -10.87 -10.32
C GLY A 80 -0.34 -10.89 -10.52
N ASP A 81 0.12 -11.75 -11.43
CA ASP A 81 1.54 -11.96 -11.73
C ASP A 81 2.02 -11.24 -12.99
N ASP A 82 1.16 -10.51 -13.70
CA ASP A 82 1.49 -9.92 -15.00
C ASP A 82 2.12 -8.52 -14.83
N PHE A 83 3.29 -8.47 -14.18
CA PHE A 83 4.16 -7.30 -14.08
C PHE A 83 5.62 -7.70 -13.94
N ASP A 84 6.56 -6.79 -14.23
CA ASP A 84 7.99 -7.06 -14.32
C ASP A 84 8.80 -6.32 -13.26
N VAL A 85 8.31 -5.16 -12.82
CA VAL A 85 9.06 -4.23 -11.97
C VAL A 85 8.21 -3.68 -10.85
N LEU A 86 8.74 -3.67 -9.64
CA LEU A 86 8.25 -2.86 -8.53
C LEU A 86 8.99 -1.54 -8.50
N PHE A 87 8.25 -0.44 -8.58
CA PHE A 87 8.82 0.90 -8.50
C PHE A 87 8.46 1.58 -7.18
N GLY A 88 9.48 1.84 -6.36
CA GLY A 88 9.31 2.52 -5.07
C GLY A 88 9.96 3.90 -5.07
N PRO A 89 9.19 5.01 -4.99
CA PRO A 89 9.74 6.36 -4.95
C PRO A 89 10.65 6.60 -3.75
N ALA A 90 11.73 7.36 -3.94
CA ALA A 90 12.63 7.74 -2.86
C ALA A 90 11.91 8.65 -1.84
N TYR A 91 12.11 8.42 -0.53
CA TYR A 91 13.07 7.45 0.02
C TYR A 91 12.40 6.21 0.62
N LYS A 92 11.16 6.31 1.14
CA LYS A 92 10.48 5.20 1.85
C LYS A 92 10.07 4.07 0.93
N GLY A 93 9.72 4.37 -0.33
CA GLY A 93 9.39 3.36 -1.32
C GLY A 93 10.56 2.43 -1.66
N ILE A 94 11.81 2.89 -1.51
CA ILE A 94 12.99 2.07 -1.82
C ILE A 94 13.02 0.77 -0.99
N PRO A 95 13.08 0.82 0.35
CA PRO A 95 13.10 -0.41 1.15
C PRO A 95 11.85 -1.26 0.94
N ILE A 96 10.67 -0.64 0.79
CA ILE A 96 9.43 -1.39 0.56
C ILE A 96 9.50 -2.17 -0.76
N ALA A 97 9.93 -1.54 -1.86
CA ALA A 97 10.06 -2.22 -3.14
C ALA A 97 11.06 -3.39 -3.09
N VAL A 98 12.20 -3.21 -2.40
CA VAL A 98 13.22 -4.26 -2.25
C VAL A 98 12.68 -5.45 -1.47
N VAL A 99 12.10 -5.22 -0.28
CA VAL A 99 11.61 -6.34 0.56
C VAL A 99 10.40 -7.03 -0.07
N THR A 100 9.58 -6.29 -0.81
CA THR A 100 8.44 -6.85 -1.55
C THR A 100 8.91 -7.70 -2.72
N ALA A 101 9.94 -7.29 -3.48
CA ALA A 101 10.51 -8.10 -4.56
C ALA A 101 11.06 -9.43 -4.04
N ILE A 102 11.78 -9.41 -2.91
CA ILE A 102 12.27 -10.62 -2.25
C ILE A 102 11.12 -11.52 -1.82
N ALA A 103 10.12 -10.95 -1.15
CA ALA A 103 8.95 -11.70 -0.68
C ALA A 103 8.15 -12.30 -1.84
N TYR A 104 7.97 -11.56 -2.93
CA TYR A 104 7.24 -12.02 -4.12
C TYR A 104 7.93 -13.22 -4.76
N SER A 105 9.26 -13.16 -4.93
CA SER A 105 10.04 -14.28 -5.44
C SER A 105 9.94 -15.52 -4.55
N ASN A 106 9.99 -15.33 -3.22
CA ASN A 106 9.87 -16.43 -2.26
C ASN A 106 8.48 -17.06 -2.22
N LEU A 107 7.42 -16.26 -2.28
CA LEU A 107 6.03 -16.73 -2.14
C LEU A 107 5.49 -17.32 -3.45
N TYR A 108 5.81 -16.71 -4.58
CA TYR A 108 5.20 -17.02 -5.87
C TYR A 108 6.20 -17.57 -6.90
N GLY A 109 7.49 -17.66 -6.57
CA GLY A 109 8.51 -18.20 -7.47
C GLY A 109 8.79 -17.33 -8.69
N LYS A 110 8.34 -16.06 -8.68
CA LYS A 110 8.50 -15.15 -9.80
C LYS A 110 9.58 -14.11 -9.52
N GLU A 111 10.57 -14.01 -10.38
CA GLU A 111 11.60 -12.99 -10.32
C GLU A 111 11.04 -11.62 -10.70
N ILE A 112 11.04 -10.70 -9.73
CA ILE A 112 10.60 -9.32 -9.90
C ILE A 112 11.80 -8.39 -9.73
N ARG A 113 11.99 -7.49 -10.70
CA ARG A 113 12.99 -6.42 -10.61
C ARG A 113 12.47 -5.29 -9.73
N TYR A 114 13.37 -4.59 -9.02
CA TYR A 114 13.00 -3.33 -8.37
C TYR A 114 13.68 -2.14 -9.06
N CYS A 115 13.01 -1.01 -9.03
CA CYS A 115 13.50 0.28 -9.50
C CYS A 115 13.03 1.37 -8.53
N SER A 116 13.83 2.41 -8.39
CA SER A 116 13.49 3.58 -7.57
C SER A 116 14.07 4.83 -8.21
N ASP A 117 13.46 6.00 -7.99
CA ASP A 117 14.07 7.24 -8.42
C ASP A 117 15.13 7.72 -7.42
N ARG A 118 15.99 8.62 -7.88
CA ARG A 118 16.90 9.40 -7.05
C ARG A 118 16.35 10.80 -6.89
N LYS A 119 16.52 11.41 -5.72
CA LYS A 119 16.19 12.82 -5.52
C LYS A 119 17.22 13.75 -6.18
N GLU A 120 18.45 13.26 -6.33
CA GLU A 120 19.55 13.97 -6.99
C GLU A 120 20.15 13.09 -8.08
N GLU A 121 20.38 13.66 -9.26
CA GLU A 121 21.07 12.95 -10.34
C GLU A 121 22.53 12.67 -9.98
N LYS A 122 22.99 11.47 -10.30
CA LYS A 122 24.38 11.08 -10.09
C LYS A 122 25.18 11.27 -11.39
N ASP A 123 26.12 12.21 -11.36
CA ASP A 123 26.93 12.58 -12.51
C ASP A 123 28.10 11.63 -12.80
N HIS A 124 28.50 10.79 -11.82
CA HIS A 124 29.71 9.97 -11.89
C HIS A 124 29.49 8.52 -11.45
N GLY A 125 30.35 7.62 -11.95
CA GLY A 125 30.37 6.20 -11.63
C GLY A 125 29.58 5.33 -12.61
N ALA A 126 29.55 4.02 -12.35
CA ALA A 126 28.90 3.04 -13.22
C ALA A 126 27.36 3.20 -13.27
N ASP A 127 26.77 3.76 -12.19
CA ASP A 127 25.32 3.96 -12.05
C ASP A 127 24.92 5.44 -12.27
N LYS A 128 25.29 5.99 -13.42
CA LYS A 128 24.85 7.34 -13.82
C LYS A 128 23.34 7.35 -14.05
N GLY A 129 22.67 8.46 -13.63
CA GLY A 129 21.27 8.74 -13.96
C GLY A 129 20.36 8.87 -12.75
N SER A 130 19.08 9.00 -13.06
CA SER A 130 18.01 9.37 -12.12
C SER A 130 17.40 8.17 -11.38
N PHE A 131 17.85 6.92 -11.67
CA PHE A 131 17.27 5.71 -11.09
C PHE A 131 18.29 4.87 -10.33
N LEU A 132 17.77 4.07 -9.40
CA LEU A 132 18.46 3.08 -8.58
C LEU A 132 17.83 1.71 -8.83
N GLY A 133 18.66 0.65 -8.80
CA GLY A 133 18.22 -0.72 -9.06
C GLY A 133 18.17 -1.04 -10.54
N SER A 134 17.14 -1.70 -11.01
CA SER A 134 16.96 -2.05 -12.41
C SER A 134 16.63 -0.84 -13.28
N LYS A 135 17.17 -0.78 -14.48
CA LYS A 135 16.69 0.17 -15.50
C LYS A 135 15.32 -0.29 -16.01
N LEU A 136 14.44 0.67 -16.25
CA LEU A 136 13.19 0.45 -16.96
C LEU A 136 13.48 0.22 -18.46
N LYS A 137 12.68 -0.63 -19.10
CA LYS A 137 12.81 -1.01 -20.50
C LYS A 137 11.46 -0.86 -21.20
N ASP A 138 11.48 -0.66 -22.50
CA ASP A 138 10.27 -0.66 -23.29
C ASP A 138 9.50 -1.99 -23.15
N GLY A 139 8.21 -1.88 -22.95
CA GLY A 139 7.33 -3.00 -22.70
C GLY A 139 7.24 -3.46 -21.23
N ASP A 140 8.04 -2.90 -20.31
CA ASP A 140 7.94 -3.25 -18.89
C ASP A 140 6.56 -2.89 -18.33
N ARG A 141 6.04 -3.80 -17.52
CA ARG A 141 4.83 -3.63 -16.73
C ARG A 141 5.23 -3.32 -15.29
N VAL A 142 4.83 -2.16 -14.80
CA VAL A 142 5.32 -1.59 -13.53
C VAL A 142 4.21 -1.51 -12.51
N VAL A 143 4.40 -2.09 -11.33
CA VAL A 143 3.58 -1.81 -10.14
C VAL A 143 4.32 -0.81 -9.28
N MET A 144 3.69 0.34 -9.02
CA MET A 144 4.21 1.35 -8.11
C MET A 144 3.88 1.00 -6.67
N ILE A 145 4.76 1.33 -5.73
CA ILE A 145 4.61 0.95 -4.33
C ILE A 145 5.02 2.11 -3.42
N GLU A 146 4.17 2.47 -2.47
CA GLU A 146 4.44 3.51 -1.46
C GLU A 146 3.93 3.10 -0.08
N ASP A 147 4.33 3.83 0.95
CA ASP A 147 3.83 3.62 2.31
C ASP A 147 2.38 4.08 2.45
N VAL A 148 2.10 5.34 2.22
CA VAL A 148 0.76 5.96 2.22
C VAL A 148 0.73 7.12 1.24
N THR A 149 -0.45 7.46 0.77
CA THR A 149 -0.67 8.71 0.04
C THR A 149 -1.83 9.49 0.66
N THR A 150 -1.66 10.81 0.78
CA THR A 150 -2.70 11.72 1.29
C THR A 150 -3.15 12.73 0.25
N SER A 151 -2.25 13.12 -0.65
CA SER A 151 -2.51 14.14 -1.66
C SER A 151 -2.20 13.70 -3.09
N GLY A 152 -1.67 12.48 -3.28
CA GLY A 152 -1.23 12.03 -4.61
C GLY A 152 0.01 12.74 -5.16
N LYS A 153 0.59 13.72 -4.43
CA LYS A 153 1.70 14.54 -4.92
C LYS A 153 2.93 13.74 -5.34
N SER A 154 3.24 12.64 -4.67
CA SER A 154 4.34 11.77 -5.08
C SER A 154 4.12 11.17 -6.46
N MET A 155 2.87 10.88 -6.83
CA MET A 155 2.53 10.38 -8.16
C MET A 155 2.69 11.47 -9.24
N GLU A 156 2.38 12.73 -8.93
CA GLU A 156 2.62 13.84 -9.87
C GLU A 156 4.11 13.96 -10.24
N GLU A 157 5.00 13.71 -9.29
CA GLU A 157 6.45 13.75 -9.52
C GLU A 157 6.97 12.46 -10.17
N THR A 158 6.41 11.31 -9.82
CA THR A 158 6.99 9.99 -10.13
C THR A 158 6.46 9.41 -11.45
N VAL A 159 5.16 9.53 -11.73
CA VAL A 159 4.57 8.99 -12.98
C VAL A 159 5.23 9.55 -14.24
N PRO A 160 5.48 10.88 -14.36
CA PRO A 160 6.20 11.42 -15.53
C PRO A 160 7.64 10.89 -15.65
N LYS A 161 8.35 10.69 -14.52
CA LYS A 161 9.71 10.12 -14.52
C LYS A 161 9.71 8.68 -15.04
N VAL A 162 8.79 7.85 -14.55
CA VAL A 162 8.67 6.44 -14.94
C VAL A 162 8.31 6.33 -16.42
N LYS A 163 7.31 7.08 -16.91
CA LYS A 163 6.91 7.10 -18.31
C LYS A 163 7.94 7.76 -19.24
N GLY A 164 8.74 8.68 -18.72
CA GLY A 164 9.81 9.32 -19.49
C GLY A 164 11.09 8.49 -19.62
N ALA A 165 11.24 7.43 -18.80
CA ALA A 165 12.43 6.58 -18.83
C ALA A 165 12.39 5.51 -19.92
N ALA A 166 11.21 4.98 -20.24
CA ALA A 166 10.97 3.97 -21.27
C ALA A 166 9.46 3.89 -21.57
N ASP A 167 9.10 3.22 -22.65
CA ASP A 167 7.68 2.95 -22.99
C ASP A 167 7.14 1.84 -22.11
N VAL A 168 6.67 2.19 -20.89
CA VAL A 168 6.21 1.27 -19.88
C VAL A 168 4.71 1.38 -19.64
N THR A 169 4.10 0.28 -19.19
CA THR A 169 2.72 0.26 -18.70
C THR A 169 2.72 0.27 -17.17
N ILE A 170 2.16 1.31 -16.54
CA ILE A 170 1.90 1.29 -15.11
C ILE A 170 0.64 0.46 -14.86
N VAL A 171 0.78 -0.69 -14.19
CA VAL A 171 -0.30 -1.63 -13.87
C VAL A 171 -1.15 -1.11 -12.72
N GLY A 172 -0.50 -0.53 -11.72
CA GLY A 172 -1.19 0.01 -10.55
C GLY A 172 -0.25 0.59 -9.50
N LEU A 173 -0.87 1.14 -8.45
CA LEU A 173 -0.21 1.61 -7.23
C LEU A 173 -0.71 0.79 -6.03
N MET A 174 0.20 0.25 -5.21
CA MET A 174 -0.11 -0.37 -3.92
C MET A 174 0.45 0.47 -2.79
N VAL A 175 -0.42 0.83 -1.82
CA VAL A 175 -0.03 1.47 -0.56
C VAL A 175 -0.41 0.59 0.63
N SER A 176 0.14 0.86 1.82
CA SER A 176 -0.20 0.07 3.01
C SER A 176 -1.60 0.36 3.53
N LEU A 177 -1.99 1.63 3.60
CA LEU A 177 -3.24 2.06 4.22
C LEU A 177 -3.95 3.11 3.36
N ASN A 178 -5.21 2.83 2.99
CA ASN A 178 -6.13 3.88 2.55
C ASN A 178 -6.74 4.57 3.77
N ARG A 179 -6.34 5.80 4.00
CA ARG A 179 -6.87 6.60 5.12
C ARG A 179 -8.33 7.00 4.94
N MET A 180 -8.90 6.81 3.74
CA MET A 180 -10.28 7.18 3.38
C MET A 180 -10.61 8.66 3.63
N GLU A 181 -9.60 9.51 3.58
CA GLU A 181 -9.74 10.97 3.68
C GLU A 181 -9.90 11.57 2.28
N VAL A 182 -10.60 12.71 2.20
CA VAL A 182 -10.68 13.48 0.96
C VAL A 182 -9.28 13.89 0.50
N GLY A 183 -9.01 13.69 -0.78
CA GLY A 183 -7.81 14.15 -1.46
C GLY A 183 -7.84 15.67 -1.71
N LEU A 184 -6.97 16.14 -2.60
CA LEU A 184 -6.86 17.56 -2.95
C LEU A 184 -8.12 18.12 -3.63
N GLY A 185 -8.86 17.27 -4.38
CA GLY A 185 -10.13 17.63 -5.01
C GLY A 185 -11.29 17.80 -4.05
N GLY A 186 -11.14 17.41 -2.78
CA GLY A 186 -12.10 17.67 -1.71
C GLY A 186 -13.34 16.78 -1.69
N VAL A 187 -13.43 15.74 -2.52
CA VAL A 187 -14.59 14.83 -2.61
C VAL A 187 -14.17 13.37 -2.49
N LYS A 188 -13.22 12.94 -3.32
CA LYS A 188 -12.76 11.54 -3.44
C LYS A 188 -11.53 11.30 -2.59
N SER A 189 -11.21 10.03 -2.36
CA SER A 189 -9.93 9.68 -1.75
C SER A 189 -8.75 9.97 -2.70
N ALA A 190 -7.54 10.13 -2.14
CA ALA A 190 -6.36 10.31 -2.96
C ALA A 190 -6.11 9.14 -3.93
N LEU A 191 -6.49 7.91 -3.57
CA LEU A 191 -6.36 6.74 -4.44
C LEU A 191 -7.33 6.80 -5.63
N ASP A 192 -8.56 7.26 -5.41
CA ASP A 192 -9.54 7.45 -6.49
C ASP A 192 -9.12 8.58 -7.42
N GLU A 193 -8.59 9.69 -6.87
CA GLU A 193 -8.06 10.79 -7.67
C GLU A 193 -6.87 10.36 -8.54
N ILE A 194 -5.96 9.52 -8.01
CA ILE A 194 -4.85 8.93 -8.77
C ILE A 194 -5.39 8.07 -9.91
N LYS A 195 -6.35 7.20 -9.63
CA LYS A 195 -6.98 6.34 -10.66
C LYS A 195 -7.59 7.17 -11.79
N GLU A 196 -8.31 8.23 -11.48
CA GLU A 196 -8.93 9.10 -12.48
C GLU A 196 -7.91 9.90 -13.28
N THR A 197 -6.87 10.40 -12.59
CA THR A 197 -5.85 11.25 -13.24
C THR A 197 -4.94 10.46 -14.16
N TYR A 198 -4.53 9.26 -13.76
CA TYR A 198 -3.49 8.50 -14.47
C TYR A 198 -3.99 7.26 -15.20
N GLY A 199 -5.24 6.81 -14.94
CA GLY A 199 -5.88 5.70 -15.64
C GLY A 199 -5.43 4.31 -15.22
N PHE A 200 -4.74 4.17 -14.09
CA PHE A 200 -4.40 2.88 -13.49
C PHE A 200 -5.03 2.72 -12.09
N ASP A 201 -5.23 1.48 -11.65
CA ASP A 201 -5.80 1.21 -10.33
C ASP A 201 -4.82 1.58 -9.21
N ALA A 202 -5.34 2.25 -8.18
CA ALA A 202 -4.62 2.52 -6.94
C ALA A 202 -5.35 1.81 -5.78
N LYS A 203 -4.62 0.94 -5.08
CA LYS A 203 -5.16 0.07 -4.03
C LYS A 203 -4.34 0.20 -2.75
N ALA A 204 -4.92 -0.22 -1.64
CA ALA A 204 -4.24 -0.35 -0.37
C ALA A 204 -4.32 -1.79 0.12
N ILE A 205 -3.37 -2.19 0.96
CA ILE A 205 -3.45 -3.48 1.66
C ILE A 205 -4.71 -3.51 2.52
N VAL A 206 -4.94 -2.44 3.29
CA VAL A 206 -6.15 -2.26 4.12
C VAL A 206 -6.66 -0.82 4.06
N THR A 207 -7.93 -0.66 4.41
CA THR A 207 -8.60 0.63 4.61
C THR A 207 -8.76 0.93 6.09
N MET A 208 -8.93 2.20 6.47
CA MET A 208 -9.24 2.56 7.87
C MET A 208 -10.60 2.02 8.34
N ALA A 209 -11.54 1.75 7.43
CA ALA A 209 -12.78 1.08 7.79
C ALA A 209 -12.50 -0.37 8.25
N GLU A 210 -11.72 -1.15 7.47
CA GLU A 210 -11.29 -2.50 7.84
C GLU A 210 -10.49 -2.50 9.15
N VAL A 211 -9.59 -1.53 9.33
CA VAL A 211 -8.82 -1.37 10.59
C VAL A 211 -9.75 -1.15 11.79
N THR A 212 -10.71 -0.22 11.65
CA THR A 212 -11.64 0.12 12.72
C THR A 212 -12.55 -1.07 13.05
N GLU A 213 -13.08 -1.75 12.04
CA GLU A 213 -13.92 -2.94 12.23
C GLU A 213 -13.15 -4.07 12.93
N HIS A 214 -11.89 -4.32 12.52
CA HIS A 214 -11.08 -5.40 13.08
C HIS A 214 -10.67 -5.15 14.53
N LEU A 215 -10.33 -3.90 14.90
CA LEU A 215 -9.76 -3.57 16.20
C LEU A 215 -10.77 -3.06 17.23
N HIS A 216 -11.99 -2.69 16.82
CA HIS A 216 -12.99 -2.13 17.74
C HIS A 216 -13.38 -3.13 18.82
N ASN A 217 -13.14 -2.76 20.08
CA ASN A 217 -13.38 -3.57 21.26
C ASN A 217 -12.68 -4.95 21.26
N ARG A 218 -11.59 -5.08 20.49
CA ARG A 218 -10.74 -6.28 20.48
C ARG A 218 -9.39 -5.99 21.12
N GLU A 219 -8.88 -6.98 21.83
CA GLU A 219 -7.51 -6.92 22.33
C GLU A 219 -6.51 -7.11 21.18
N CYS A 220 -5.57 -6.17 21.09
CA CYS A 220 -4.40 -6.25 20.25
C CYS A 220 -3.17 -5.93 21.12
N GLN A 221 -2.20 -6.83 21.18
CA GLN A 221 -1.02 -6.70 22.05
C GLN A 221 -1.37 -6.50 23.54
N GLY A 222 -2.38 -7.22 24.04
CA GLY A 222 -2.81 -7.20 25.44
C GLY A 222 -3.59 -5.96 25.88
N ARG A 223 -4.06 -5.15 24.93
CA ARG A 223 -4.89 -3.95 25.20
C ARG A 223 -5.91 -3.72 24.10
N VAL A 224 -7.04 -3.13 24.43
CA VAL A 224 -7.98 -2.58 23.46
C VAL A 224 -7.44 -1.24 22.97
N VAL A 225 -7.17 -1.13 21.66
CA VAL A 225 -6.59 0.07 21.05
C VAL A 225 -7.64 0.98 20.41
N ILE A 226 -8.79 0.43 20.03
CA ILE A 226 -9.99 1.16 19.60
C ILE A 226 -11.14 0.73 20.50
N ASP A 227 -11.41 1.49 21.54
CA ASP A 227 -12.60 1.40 22.36
C ASP A 227 -13.74 2.23 21.77
N ASP A 228 -14.88 2.32 22.47
CA ASP A 228 -16.03 3.09 22.02
C ASP A 228 -15.74 4.60 21.94
N GLU A 229 -14.85 5.14 22.79
CA GLU A 229 -14.46 6.55 22.77
C GLU A 229 -13.61 6.86 21.53
N ILE A 230 -12.58 6.05 21.26
CA ILE A 230 -11.74 6.18 20.06
C ILE A 230 -12.58 5.96 18.79
N LYS A 231 -13.47 4.96 18.81
CA LYS A 231 -14.39 4.72 17.66
C LYS A 231 -15.25 5.94 17.37
N ALA A 232 -15.86 6.53 18.36
CA ALA A 232 -16.68 7.74 18.22
C ALA A 232 -15.84 8.94 17.70
N ALA A 233 -14.59 9.07 18.16
CA ALA A 233 -13.67 10.09 17.65
C ALA A 233 -13.32 9.86 16.17
N ILE A 234 -13.12 8.61 15.74
CA ILE A 234 -12.89 8.24 14.35
C ILE A 234 -14.11 8.58 13.49
N ASP A 235 -15.32 8.22 13.93
CA ASP A 235 -16.56 8.51 13.20
C ASP A 235 -16.76 10.01 13.01
N LYS A 236 -16.60 10.80 14.06
CA LYS A 236 -16.67 12.25 14.01
C LYS A 236 -15.60 12.86 13.08
N TYR A 237 -14.41 12.28 13.07
CA TYR A 237 -13.34 12.70 12.16
C TYR A 237 -13.74 12.48 10.69
N TYR A 238 -14.36 11.34 10.37
CA TYR A 238 -14.80 11.03 9.01
C TYR A 238 -16.04 11.80 8.56
N GLU A 239 -16.90 12.27 9.49
CA GLU A 239 -17.97 13.23 9.15
C GLU A 239 -17.41 14.51 8.51
N GLN A 240 -16.22 14.94 8.94
CA GLN A 240 -15.59 16.18 8.49
C GLN A 240 -14.58 15.97 7.36
N TYR A 241 -13.81 14.89 7.39
CA TYR A 241 -12.65 14.69 6.51
C TYR A 241 -12.72 13.42 5.65
N GLY A 242 -13.74 12.59 5.83
CA GLY A 242 -13.93 11.36 5.08
C GLY A 242 -14.32 11.62 3.62
N CYS A 243 -13.79 10.81 2.70
CA CYS A 243 -14.26 10.76 1.32
C CYS A 243 -15.67 10.14 1.26
N LYS A 244 -16.46 10.57 0.27
CA LYS A 244 -17.83 10.11 0.05
C LYS A 244 -17.92 9.16 -1.13
#